data_d193d3d6676c51c90c32afa5977d9d62
#
_entry.id   d193d3d6676c51c90c32afa5977d9d62
#
_cell.length_a   1.000
_cell.length_b   1.000
_cell.length_c   1.000
_cell.angle_alpha   90.00
_cell.angle_beta   90.00
_cell.angle_gamma   90.00
#
_symmetry.space_group_name_H-M   'P 1'
#
loop_
_entity.id
_entity.type
_entity.pdbx_description
1 polymer ?
#
loop_
_entity_poly.entity_id
_entity_poly.type
_entity_poly.pdbx_seq_one_letter_code
_entity_poly.pdbx_strand_id
1 'polypeptide(L)'
;MTARPNKTRERILTVSLAMFNEQGEPNVTTNHIADELEISPGNLYYHFRNKDDIVEHLFERYEAQMDQAMLAPEDRAPELEDIWLQLHLVFECIWEYRFLYRDLVDLLLRSRKLKMRFARILKRAHESIVEVCQGLVETGVLKASRVEIEALAYNIAMATTFWLNFEQIRPQLTTRTEPELGRGIYQVMMLLAPFLRDGERQHLNHLAEDYLR
;
A
#
# COMPACT_ATOMS: atom_id res chain seq x y z
N MET A 1 9.05 -27.51 12.87
CA MET A 1 8.02 -28.25 12.10
C MET A 1 7.00 -27.22 11.62
N THR A 2 7.14 -26.73 10.39
CA THR A 2 6.14 -25.82 9.77
C THR A 2 4.92 -26.66 9.40
N ALA A 3 3.79 -26.38 10.03
CA ALA A 3 2.52 -27.02 9.68
C ALA A 3 2.24 -26.78 8.19
N ARG A 4 1.90 -27.83 7.43
CA ARG A 4 1.45 -27.69 6.04
C ARG A 4 0.29 -26.68 6.02
N PRO A 5 0.36 -25.63 5.19
CA PRO A 5 -0.74 -24.69 5.12
C PRO A 5 -2.03 -25.45 4.80
N ASN A 6 -3.07 -25.21 5.56
CA ASN A 6 -4.37 -25.84 5.32
C ASN A 6 -4.90 -25.30 3.96
N LYS A 7 -4.81 -26.12 2.94
CA LYS A 7 -5.12 -25.76 1.54
C LYS A 7 -6.49 -25.08 1.38
N THR A 8 -7.48 -25.50 2.16
CA THR A 8 -8.82 -24.90 2.13
C THR A 8 -8.79 -23.48 2.73
N ARG A 9 -8.08 -23.30 3.86
CA ARG A 9 -7.96 -21.99 4.51
C ARG A 9 -7.28 -20.96 3.57
N GLU A 10 -6.25 -21.38 2.85
CA GLU A 10 -5.58 -20.53 1.86
C GLU A 10 -6.52 -20.17 0.70
N ARG A 11 -7.28 -21.13 0.17
CA ARG A 11 -8.27 -20.88 -0.88
C ARG A 11 -9.32 -19.87 -0.43
N ILE A 12 -9.82 -19.98 0.81
CA ILE A 12 -10.80 -19.02 1.36
C ILE A 12 -10.20 -17.61 1.37
N LEU A 13 -8.97 -17.42 1.85
CA LEU A 13 -8.33 -16.09 1.88
C LEU A 13 -8.11 -15.52 0.47
N THR A 14 -7.66 -16.35 -0.48
CA THR A 14 -7.42 -15.91 -1.87
C THR A 14 -8.71 -15.47 -2.55
N VAL A 15 -9.78 -16.27 -2.44
CA VAL A 15 -11.08 -15.94 -3.05
C VAL A 15 -11.71 -14.73 -2.35
N SER A 16 -11.62 -14.66 -1.01
CA SER A 16 -12.12 -13.49 -0.26
C SER A 16 -11.42 -12.20 -0.68
N LEU A 17 -10.10 -12.23 -0.86
CA LEU A 17 -9.32 -11.07 -1.31
C LEU A 17 -9.79 -10.61 -2.70
N ALA A 18 -9.96 -11.53 -3.64
CA ALA A 18 -10.45 -11.22 -4.99
C ALA A 18 -11.86 -10.58 -4.93
N MET A 19 -12.80 -11.21 -4.22
CA MET A 19 -14.16 -10.71 -4.10
C MET A 19 -14.23 -9.33 -3.40
N PHE A 20 -13.47 -9.13 -2.31
CA PHE A 20 -13.42 -7.84 -1.61
C PHE A 20 -12.82 -6.75 -2.52
N ASN A 21 -11.82 -7.07 -3.31
CA ASN A 21 -11.20 -6.14 -4.26
C ASN A 21 -12.14 -5.75 -5.42
N GLU A 22 -12.99 -6.66 -5.87
CA GLU A 22 -13.91 -6.42 -6.99
C GLU A 22 -15.20 -5.74 -6.54
N GLN A 23 -15.83 -6.26 -5.49
CA GLN A 23 -17.19 -5.90 -5.09
C GLN A 23 -17.23 -4.92 -3.91
N GLY A 24 -16.08 -4.69 -3.22
CA GLY A 24 -16.02 -4.00 -1.94
C GLY A 24 -16.33 -4.94 -0.75
N GLU A 25 -15.60 -4.81 0.33
CA GLU A 25 -15.75 -5.67 1.52
C GLU A 25 -17.18 -5.65 2.08
N PRO A 26 -17.87 -4.49 2.20
CA PRO A 26 -19.22 -4.44 2.77
C PRO A 26 -20.26 -5.28 2.00
N ASN A 27 -20.08 -5.44 0.70
CA ASN A 27 -21.04 -6.13 -0.19
C ASN A 27 -20.85 -7.66 -0.24
N VAL A 28 -19.75 -8.19 0.30
CA VAL A 28 -19.43 -9.61 0.30
C VAL A 28 -19.77 -10.25 1.64
N THR A 29 -20.54 -11.33 1.61
CA THR A 29 -20.88 -12.14 2.79
C THR A 29 -20.08 -13.43 2.83
N THR A 30 -20.00 -14.09 3.98
CA THR A 30 -19.40 -15.42 4.12
C THR A 30 -20.11 -16.48 3.27
N ASN A 31 -21.43 -16.32 3.01
CA ASN A 31 -22.15 -17.20 2.13
C ASN A 31 -21.71 -17.03 0.66
N HIS A 32 -21.54 -15.77 0.20
CA HIS A 32 -21.00 -15.51 -1.15
C HIS A 32 -19.64 -16.17 -1.35
N ILE A 33 -18.76 -16.10 -0.34
CA ILE A 33 -17.43 -16.73 -0.38
C ILE A 33 -17.55 -18.27 -0.40
N ALA A 34 -18.46 -18.86 0.39
CA ALA A 34 -18.68 -20.29 0.43
C ALA A 34 -19.22 -20.81 -0.90
N ASP A 35 -20.17 -20.09 -1.50
CA ASP A 35 -20.78 -20.41 -2.79
C ASP A 35 -19.73 -20.36 -3.91
N GLU A 36 -18.90 -19.30 -3.96
CA GLU A 36 -17.81 -19.16 -4.95
C GLU A 36 -16.76 -20.29 -4.86
N LEU A 37 -16.55 -20.80 -3.64
CA LEU A 37 -15.62 -21.91 -3.39
C LEU A 37 -16.25 -23.30 -3.57
N GLU A 38 -17.56 -23.36 -3.79
CA GLU A 38 -18.34 -24.61 -3.81
C GLU A 38 -18.18 -25.44 -2.52
N ILE A 39 -18.16 -24.77 -1.35
CA ILE A 39 -18.09 -25.40 -0.05
C ILE A 39 -19.33 -25.06 0.79
N SER A 40 -19.65 -25.90 1.77
CA SER A 40 -20.73 -25.56 2.70
C SER A 40 -20.35 -24.38 3.59
N PRO A 41 -21.30 -23.51 4.01
CA PRO A 41 -21.05 -22.47 5.01
C PRO A 41 -20.43 -23.02 6.31
N GLY A 42 -20.83 -24.21 6.73
CA GLY A 42 -20.26 -24.90 7.89
C GLY A 42 -18.76 -25.19 7.74
N ASN A 43 -18.33 -25.53 6.53
CA ASN A 43 -16.89 -25.74 6.22
C ASN A 43 -16.13 -24.41 6.29
N LEU A 44 -16.68 -23.31 5.79
CA LEU A 44 -16.08 -21.99 5.91
C LEU A 44 -15.95 -21.60 7.38
N TYR A 45 -17.00 -21.74 8.19
CA TYR A 45 -17.00 -21.42 9.62
C TYR A 45 -16.07 -22.32 10.46
N TYR A 46 -15.72 -23.50 9.97
CA TYR A 46 -14.67 -24.32 10.58
C TYR A 46 -13.29 -23.63 10.50
N HIS A 47 -13.03 -22.84 9.45
CA HIS A 47 -11.75 -22.17 9.22
C HIS A 47 -11.70 -20.72 9.74
N PHE A 48 -12.83 -20.00 9.65
CA PHE A 48 -12.95 -18.59 10.03
C PHE A 48 -14.27 -18.34 10.75
N ARG A 49 -14.23 -17.72 11.92
CA ARG A 49 -15.40 -17.50 12.76
C ARG A 49 -16.45 -16.59 12.14
N ASN A 50 -16.03 -15.60 11.37
CA ASN A 50 -16.85 -14.61 10.69
C ASN A 50 -16.04 -13.91 9.59
N LYS A 51 -16.66 -12.96 8.90
CA LYS A 51 -16.01 -12.15 7.85
C LYS A 51 -14.87 -11.29 8.41
N ASP A 52 -15.04 -10.71 9.59
CA ASP A 52 -13.99 -9.89 10.21
C ASP A 52 -12.72 -10.70 10.52
N ASP A 53 -12.86 -11.98 10.87
CA ASP A 53 -11.74 -12.91 11.07
C ASP A 53 -10.96 -13.12 9.75
N ILE A 54 -11.66 -13.21 8.61
CA ILE A 54 -11.05 -13.26 7.26
C ILE A 54 -10.29 -11.95 6.97
N VAL A 55 -10.92 -10.80 7.21
CA VAL A 55 -10.32 -9.47 7.02
C VAL A 55 -9.07 -9.32 7.89
N GLU A 56 -9.09 -9.74 9.15
CA GLU A 56 -7.93 -9.70 10.04
C GLU A 56 -6.75 -10.52 9.49
N HIS A 57 -6.99 -11.71 8.94
CA HIS A 57 -5.94 -12.53 8.37
C HIS A 57 -5.40 -11.98 7.04
N LEU A 58 -6.26 -11.36 6.21
CA LEU A 58 -5.81 -10.64 5.02
C LEU A 58 -4.96 -9.42 5.41
N PHE A 59 -5.36 -8.72 6.48
CA PHE A 59 -4.58 -7.61 7.02
C PHE A 59 -3.22 -8.07 7.56
N GLU A 60 -3.10 -9.26 8.13
CA GLU A 60 -1.81 -9.82 8.56
C GLU A 60 -0.85 -10.03 7.40
N ARG A 61 -1.35 -10.50 6.26
CA ARG A 61 -0.55 -10.64 5.03
C ARG A 61 -0.14 -9.28 4.46
N TYR A 62 -1.10 -8.38 4.37
CA TYR A 62 -0.86 -7.01 3.94
C TYR A 62 0.23 -6.33 4.80
N GLU A 63 0.15 -6.42 6.14
CA GLU A 63 1.14 -5.83 7.04
C GLU A 63 2.54 -6.42 6.80
N ALA A 64 2.65 -7.74 6.66
CA ALA A 64 3.93 -8.40 6.39
C ALA A 64 4.52 -8.00 5.03
N GLN A 65 3.71 -7.88 3.99
CA GLN A 65 4.15 -7.45 2.66
C GLN A 65 4.53 -5.97 2.65
N MET A 66 3.75 -5.12 3.32
CA MET A 66 4.04 -3.70 3.47
C MET A 66 5.37 -3.47 4.23
N ASP A 67 5.63 -4.25 5.28
CA ASP A 67 6.88 -4.19 6.03
C ASP A 67 8.09 -4.50 5.14
N GLN A 68 7.97 -5.48 4.24
CA GLN A 68 9.03 -5.79 3.26
C GLN A 68 9.20 -4.68 2.23
N ALA A 69 8.09 -4.08 1.76
CA ALA A 69 8.13 -3.00 0.77
C ALA A 69 8.78 -1.71 1.29
N MET A 70 8.77 -1.50 2.60
CA MET A 70 9.32 -0.31 3.26
C MET A 70 10.78 -0.45 3.72
N LEU A 71 11.45 -1.57 3.45
CA LEU A 71 12.84 -1.75 3.86
C LEU A 71 13.76 -0.79 3.09
N ALA A 72 14.58 -0.05 3.83
CA ALA A 72 15.66 0.74 3.27
C ALA A 72 16.91 -0.13 3.01
N PRO A 73 17.84 0.27 2.12
CA PRO A 73 19.12 -0.42 1.97
C PRO A 73 19.95 -0.30 3.26
N GLU A 74 20.45 -1.44 3.77
CA GLU A 74 21.22 -1.47 5.02
C GLU A 74 22.73 -1.30 4.79
N ASP A 75 23.24 -1.73 3.62
CA ASP A 75 24.69 -1.85 3.35
C ASP A 75 25.31 -0.66 2.60
N ARG A 76 24.52 0.33 2.21
CA ARG A 76 24.95 1.52 1.46
C ARG A 76 24.06 2.73 1.71
N ALA A 77 24.54 3.90 1.35
CA ALA A 77 23.73 5.10 1.34
C ALA A 77 22.56 4.96 0.34
N PRO A 78 21.37 5.51 0.67
CA PRO A 78 20.23 5.48 -0.22
C PRO A 78 20.47 6.36 -1.47
N GLU A 79 19.88 5.93 -2.58
CA GLU A 79 19.85 6.60 -3.87
C GLU A 79 18.42 6.94 -4.28
N LEU A 80 18.24 7.72 -5.33
CA LEU A 80 16.90 8.11 -5.80
C LEU A 80 16.08 6.89 -6.28
N GLU A 81 16.75 5.91 -6.85
CA GLU A 81 16.20 4.64 -7.30
C GLU A 81 15.62 3.81 -6.14
N ASP A 82 16.14 3.96 -4.92
CA ASP A 82 15.61 3.26 -3.76
C ASP A 82 14.23 3.78 -3.38
N ILE A 83 14.03 5.11 -3.45
CA ILE A 83 12.70 5.70 -3.25
C ILE A 83 11.75 5.22 -4.34
N TRP A 84 12.21 5.24 -5.60
CA TRP A 84 11.40 4.77 -6.72
C TRP A 84 10.97 3.32 -6.54
N LEU A 85 11.90 2.41 -6.22
CA LEU A 85 11.61 0.99 -5.99
C LEU A 85 10.70 0.79 -4.78
N GLN A 86 10.97 1.49 -3.68
CA GLN A 86 10.15 1.41 -2.47
C GLN A 86 8.71 1.85 -2.73
N LEU A 87 8.52 2.97 -3.42
CA LEU A 87 7.19 3.44 -3.82
C LEU A 87 6.49 2.43 -4.74
N HIS A 88 7.22 1.84 -5.69
CA HIS A 88 6.67 0.83 -6.58
C HIS A 88 6.13 -0.37 -5.80
N LEU A 89 6.92 -0.94 -4.91
CA LEU A 89 6.52 -2.07 -4.07
C LEU A 89 5.36 -1.73 -3.12
N VAL A 90 5.36 -0.53 -2.55
CA VAL A 90 4.27 -0.03 -1.70
C VAL A 90 2.98 0.10 -2.49
N PHE A 91 3.01 0.68 -3.69
CA PHE A 91 1.82 0.84 -4.53
C PHE A 91 1.30 -0.51 -5.06
N GLU A 92 2.18 -1.47 -5.38
CA GLU A 92 1.78 -2.84 -5.70
C GLU A 92 1.06 -3.51 -4.52
N CYS A 93 1.61 -3.38 -3.31
CA CYS A 93 0.97 -3.90 -2.10
C CYS A 93 -0.40 -3.24 -1.85
N ILE A 94 -0.50 -1.92 -2.02
CA ILE A 94 -1.78 -1.18 -1.94
C ILE A 94 -2.78 -1.72 -2.96
N TRP A 95 -2.35 -1.98 -4.17
CA TRP A 95 -3.21 -2.50 -5.24
C TRP A 95 -3.68 -3.93 -4.99
N GLU A 96 -2.80 -4.79 -4.51
CA GLU A 96 -3.15 -6.17 -4.14
C GLU A 96 -4.22 -6.20 -3.05
N TYR A 97 -4.12 -5.30 -2.06
CA TYR A 97 -5.08 -5.20 -0.94
C TYR A 97 -5.96 -3.94 -1.03
N ARG A 98 -6.36 -3.53 -2.26
CA ARG A 98 -7.05 -2.26 -2.50
C ARG A 98 -8.39 -2.11 -1.79
N PHE A 99 -9.04 -3.19 -1.41
CA PHE A 99 -10.26 -3.13 -0.60
C PHE A 99 -10.03 -2.46 0.76
N LEU A 100 -8.85 -2.66 1.37
CA LEU A 100 -8.50 -2.02 2.64
C LEU A 100 -8.48 -0.50 2.52
N TYR A 101 -7.99 0.01 1.39
CA TYR A 101 -7.87 1.45 1.14
C TYR A 101 -9.19 2.08 0.70
N ARG A 102 -10.01 1.36 -0.09
CA ARG A 102 -11.33 1.84 -0.50
C ARG A 102 -12.27 2.07 0.68
N ASP A 103 -12.27 1.12 1.62
CA ASP A 103 -13.16 1.13 2.78
C ASP A 103 -12.40 1.46 4.08
N LEU A 104 -11.20 2.09 3.97
CA LEU A 104 -10.25 2.25 5.06
C LEU A 104 -10.85 2.86 6.32
N VAL A 105 -11.52 4.00 6.18
CA VAL A 105 -12.06 4.72 7.34
C VAL A 105 -13.11 3.87 8.06
N ASP A 106 -14.00 3.22 7.32
CA ASP A 106 -15.04 2.36 7.89
C ASP A 106 -14.45 1.13 8.60
N LEU A 107 -13.51 0.43 7.95
CA LEU A 107 -12.81 -0.71 8.53
C LEU A 107 -12.09 -0.34 9.85
N LEU A 108 -11.41 0.81 9.89
CA LEU A 108 -10.69 1.27 11.07
C LEU A 108 -11.63 1.76 12.18
N LEU A 109 -12.81 2.28 11.85
CA LEU A 109 -13.84 2.66 12.83
C LEU A 109 -14.51 1.43 13.44
N ARG A 110 -14.74 0.37 12.65
CA ARG A 110 -15.34 -0.89 13.13
C ARG A 110 -14.37 -1.73 13.96
N SER A 111 -13.07 -1.68 13.68
CA SER A 111 -12.06 -2.52 14.35
C SER A 111 -10.95 -1.70 15.00
N ARG A 112 -10.99 -1.56 16.34
CA ARG A 112 -9.90 -0.93 17.11
C ARG A 112 -8.56 -1.64 16.89
N LYS A 113 -8.56 -2.97 16.71
CA LYS A 113 -7.35 -3.78 16.46
C LYS A 113 -6.70 -3.37 15.13
N LEU A 114 -7.50 -3.32 14.05
CA LEU A 114 -7.01 -2.89 12.73
C LEU A 114 -6.51 -1.45 12.76
N LYS A 115 -7.25 -0.54 13.43
CA LYS A 115 -6.83 0.85 13.61
C LYS A 115 -5.45 0.98 14.24
N MET A 116 -5.20 0.25 15.32
CA MET A 116 -3.89 0.29 16.01
C MET A 116 -2.76 -0.29 15.13
N ARG A 117 -3.05 -1.34 14.37
CA ARG A 117 -2.07 -1.95 13.46
C ARG A 117 -1.77 -1.02 12.29
N PHE A 118 -2.79 -0.44 11.67
CA PHE A 118 -2.61 0.52 10.56
C PHE A 118 -1.84 1.77 11.00
N ALA A 119 -2.13 2.30 12.21
CA ALA A 119 -1.36 3.41 12.77
C ALA A 119 0.13 3.08 12.95
N ARG A 120 0.48 1.82 13.28
CA ARG A 120 1.89 1.37 13.33
C ARG A 120 2.52 1.32 11.94
N ILE A 121 1.78 0.89 10.93
CA ILE A 121 2.25 0.92 9.53
C ILE A 121 2.56 2.36 9.12
N LEU A 122 1.65 3.30 9.36
CA LEU A 122 1.86 4.72 9.04
C LEU A 122 3.08 5.30 9.78
N LYS A 123 3.28 4.91 11.04
CA LYS A 123 4.46 5.33 11.81
C LYS A 123 5.75 4.81 11.16
N ARG A 124 5.81 3.51 10.83
CA ARG A 124 6.99 2.92 10.17
C ARG A 124 7.24 3.52 8.79
N ALA A 125 6.19 3.76 8.01
CA ALA A 125 6.28 4.42 6.71
C ALA A 125 6.91 5.81 6.84
N HIS A 126 6.42 6.61 7.80
CA HIS A 126 6.98 7.93 8.08
C HIS A 126 8.46 7.85 8.49
N GLU A 127 8.81 6.96 9.42
CA GLU A 127 10.20 6.76 9.90
C GLU A 127 11.12 6.35 8.74
N SER A 128 10.70 5.39 7.90
CA SER A 128 11.47 4.95 6.73
C SER A 128 11.69 6.08 5.72
N ILE A 129 10.66 6.87 5.40
CA ILE A 129 10.79 8.01 4.48
C ILE A 129 11.77 9.05 5.04
N VAL A 130 11.68 9.37 6.33
CA VAL A 130 12.59 10.31 7.00
C VAL A 130 14.03 9.81 6.92
N GLU A 131 14.28 8.54 7.21
CA GLU A 131 15.60 7.91 7.15
C GLU A 131 16.20 7.98 5.75
N VAL A 132 15.45 7.58 4.71
CA VAL A 132 15.90 7.65 3.32
C VAL A 132 16.17 9.09 2.89
N CYS A 133 15.27 10.04 3.21
CA CYS A 133 15.49 11.45 2.87
C CYS A 133 16.71 12.05 3.58
N GLN A 134 16.99 11.68 4.83
CA GLN A 134 18.18 12.09 5.56
C GLN A 134 19.46 11.57 4.89
N GLY A 135 19.48 10.29 4.50
CA GLY A 135 20.60 9.72 3.76
C GLY A 135 20.84 10.41 2.43
N LEU A 136 19.78 10.77 1.70
CA LEU A 136 19.90 11.56 0.45
C LEU A 136 20.41 12.99 0.68
N VAL A 137 20.15 13.60 1.82
CA VAL A 137 20.75 14.89 2.20
C VAL A 137 22.23 14.73 2.50
N GLU A 138 22.63 13.69 3.19
CA GLU A 138 24.03 13.39 3.52
C GLU A 138 24.87 13.14 2.27
N THR A 139 24.33 12.44 1.27
CA THR A 139 24.97 12.21 -0.03
C THR A 139 24.90 13.42 -0.95
N GLY A 140 24.12 14.44 -0.59
CA GLY A 140 23.97 15.68 -1.37
C GLY A 140 23.02 15.56 -2.57
N VAL A 141 22.25 14.48 -2.69
CA VAL A 141 21.18 14.28 -3.68
C VAL A 141 20.00 15.19 -3.38
N LEU A 142 19.61 15.27 -2.10
CA LEU A 142 18.51 16.11 -1.62
C LEU A 142 19.03 17.35 -0.89
N LYS A 143 18.34 18.48 -1.03
CA LYS A 143 18.61 19.72 -0.28
C LYS A 143 17.35 20.09 0.50
N ALA A 144 17.26 19.61 1.74
CA ALA A 144 16.15 19.88 2.62
C ALA A 144 16.63 20.00 4.07
N SER A 145 15.99 20.87 4.85
CA SER A 145 16.14 20.94 6.31
C SER A 145 15.38 19.79 6.97
N ARG A 146 15.68 19.50 8.23
CA ARG A 146 14.97 18.48 9.00
C ARG A 146 13.45 18.73 9.05
N VAL A 147 13.02 19.98 9.18
CA VAL A 147 11.58 20.33 9.21
C VAL A 147 10.92 20.06 7.87
N GLU A 148 11.60 20.32 6.77
CA GLU A 148 11.09 20.01 5.42
C GLU A 148 11.02 18.52 5.17
N ILE A 149 11.99 17.72 5.65
CA ILE A 149 11.96 16.26 5.54
C ILE A 149 10.76 15.69 6.32
N GLU A 150 10.51 16.14 7.54
CA GLU A 150 9.36 15.72 8.34
C GLU A 150 8.02 16.04 7.63
N ALA A 151 7.89 17.26 7.09
CA ALA A 151 6.72 17.68 6.33
C ALA A 151 6.55 16.87 5.02
N LEU A 152 7.65 16.60 4.31
CA LEU A 152 7.67 15.80 3.09
C LEU A 152 7.23 14.36 3.38
N ALA A 153 7.78 13.73 4.42
CA ALA A 153 7.41 12.39 4.84
C ALA A 153 5.91 12.28 5.17
N TYR A 154 5.37 13.29 5.85
CA TYR A 154 3.93 13.35 6.15
C TYR A 154 3.09 13.46 4.88
N ASN A 155 3.49 14.31 3.92
CA ASN A 155 2.79 14.50 2.65
C ASN A 155 2.85 13.23 1.78
N ILE A 156 3.99 12.55 1.73
CA ILE A 156 4.16 11.29 1.01
C ILE A 156 3.24 10.22 1.61
N ALA A 157 3.28 10.02 2.93
CA ALA A 157 2.43 9.04 3.60
C ALA A 157 0.94 9.32 3.38
N MET A 158 0.52 10.58 3.46
CA MET A 158 -0.87 11.00 3.21
C MET A 158 -1.27 10.77 1.75
N ALA A 159 -0.47 11.22 0.79
CA ALA A 159 -0.75 11.07 -0.64
C ALA A 159 -0.85 9.58 -1.02
N THR A 160 0.09 8.75 -0.57
CA THR A 160 0.10 7.31 -0.83
C THR A 160 -1.12 6.62 -0.22
N THR A 161 -1.49 6.97 1.02
CA THR A 161 -2.62 6.35 1.72
C THR A 161 -3.95 6.64 1.05
N PHE A 162 -4.17 7.86 0.56
CA PHE A 162 -5.47 8.29 0.02
C PHE A 162 -5.51 8.36 -1.51
N TRP A 163 -4.46 7.92 -2.20
CA TRP A 163 -4.39 7.96 -3.65
C TRP A 163 -5.56 7.25 -4.33
N LEU A 164 -5.88 6.01 -3.91
CA LEU A 164 -6.97 5.23 -4.52
C LEU A 164 -8.33 5.92 -4.33
N ASN A 165 -8.60 6.49 -3.15
CA ASN A 165 -9.84 7.23 -2.91
C ASN A 165 -9.92 8.49 -3.77
N PHE A 166 -8.80 9.21 -3.91
CA PHE A 166 -8.72 10.39 -4.77
C PHE A 166 -9.00 10.04 -6.24
N GLU A 167 -8.39 8.97 -6.77
CA GLU A 167 -8.61 8.53 -8.15
C GLU A 167 -10.07 8.08 -8.41
N GLN A 168 -10.75 7.50 -7.43
CA GLN A 168 -12.18 7.15 -7.54
C GLN A 168 -13.10 8.36 -7.66
N ILE A 169 -12.75 9.47 -7.00
CA ILE A 169 -13.56 10.70 -6.97
C ILE A 169 -13.21 11.63 -8.13
N ARG A 170 -11.97 11.60 -8.59
CA ARG A 170 -11.48 12.46 -9.66
C ARG A 170 -12.27 12.24 -10.94
N PRO A 171 -12.77 13.29 -11.62
CA PRO A 171 -13.42 13.16 -12.91
C PRO A 171 -12.48 12.45 -13.90
N GLN A 172 -12.97 11.37 -14.48
CA GLN A 172 -12.20 10.66 -15.51
C GLN A 172 -12.14 11.52 -16.76
N LEU A 173 -11.00 12.18 -16.97
CA LEU A 173 -10.70 12.94 -18.19
C LEU A 173 -10.22 12.04 -19.34
N THR A 174 -10.04 10.75 -19.08
CA THR A 174 -9.59 9.74 -20.03
C THR A 174 -10.48 8.49 -19.96
N THR A 175 -10.58 7.76 -21.06
CA THR A 175 -11.39 6.53 -21.21
C THR A 175 -10.83 5.31 -20.46
N ARG A 176 -9.77 5.45 -19.68
CA ARG A 176 -9.17 4.37 -18.89
C ARG A 176 -9.94 4.17 -17.60
N THR A 177 -10.41 2.94 -17.39
CA THR A 177 -11.29 2.55 -16.28
C THR A 177 -10.56 2.11 -15.03
N GLU A 178 -9.24 1.85 -15.10
CA GLU A 178 -8.45 1.40 -13.96
C GLU A 178 -7.49 2.49 -13.46
N PRO A 179 -7.32 2.62 -12.13
CA PRO A 179 -6.32 3.52 -11.56
C PRO A 179 -4.92 3.07 -12.00
N GLU A 180 -4.20 3.95 -12.67
CA GLU A 180 -2.80 3.67 -13.03
C GLU A 180 -1.91 3.81 -11.80
N LEU A 181 -1.36 2.72 -11.30
CA LEU A 181 -0.38 2.73 -10.20
C LEU A 181 0.78 3.67 -10.49
N GLY A 182 1.28 3.64 -11.72
CA GLY A 182 2.35 4.51 -12.18
C GLY A 182 2.06 5.99 -11.97
N ARG A 183 0.80 6.42 -12.19
CA ARG A 183 0.42 7.81 -11.91
C ARG A 183 0.54 8.17 -10.44
N GLY A 184 0.15 7.27 -9.53
CA GLY A 184 0.31 7.46 -8.09
C GLY A 184 1.78 7.60 -7.70
N ILE A 185 2.63 6.70 -8.20
CA ILE A 185 4.08 6.73 -7.99
C ILE A 185 4.66 8.06 -8.52
N TYR A 186 4.30 8.46 -9.75
CA TYR A 186 4.71 9.73 -10.34
C TYR A 186 4.35 10.93 -9.45
N GLN A 187 3.10 11.02 -8.98
CA GLN A 187 2.65 12.15 -8.15
C GLN A 187 3.41 12.21 -6.82
N VAL A 188 3.69 11.08 -6.21
CA VAL A 188 4.48 11.03 -4.97
C VAL A 188 5.93 11.40 -5.23
N MET A 189 6.55 10.89 -6.30
CA MET A 189 7.91 11.26 -6.68
C MET A 189 8.04 12.76 -6.96
N MET A 190 7.03 13.39 -7.56
CA MET A 190 7.04 14.84 -7.83
C MET A 190 7.00 15.71 -6.55
N LEU A 191 6.63 15.15 -5.38
CA LEU A 191 6.78 15.84 -4.10
C LEU A 191 8.26 16.06 -3.72
N LEU A 192 9.16 15.19 -4.19
CA LEU A 192 10.61 15.30 -3.99
C LEU A 192 11.26 16.33 -4.90
N ALA A 193 10.70 16.57 -6.08
CA ALA A 193 11.31 17.38 -7.15
C ALA A 193 11.79 18.77 -6.70
N PRO A 194 11.08 19.54 -5.83
CA PRO A 194 11.55 20.86 -5.37
C PRO A 194 12.83 20.81 -4.53
N PHE A 195 13.14 19.67 -3.94
CA PHE A 195 14.27 19.48 -3.03
C PHE A 195 15.50 18.85 -3.71
N LEU A 196 15.35 18.39 -4.97
CA LEU A 196 16.44 17.78 -5.74
C LEU A 196 17.31 18.84 -6.40
N ARG A 197 18.61 18.51 -6.58
CA ARG A 197 19.51 19.30 -7.44
C ARG A 197 19.17 19.08 -8.90
N ASP A 198 19.62 19.98 -9.79
CA ASP A 198 19.25 19.98 -11.21
C ASP A 198 19.53 18.63 -11.91
N GLY A 199 20.69 18.02 -11.67
CA GLY A 199 21.05 16.71 -12.24
C GLY A 199 20.13 15.59 -11.76
N GLU A 200 19.88 15.53 -10.46
CA GLU A 200 19.01 14.56 -9.81
C GLU A 200 17.53 14.75 -10.20
N ARG A 201 17.14 15.99 -10.42
CA ARG A 201 15.81 16.31 -10.93
C ARG A 201 15.60 15.83 -12.36
N GLN A 202 16.63 15.92 -13.21
CA GLN A 202 16.56 15.34 -14.57
C GLN A 202 16.48 13.82 -14.50
N HIS A 203 17.22 13.19 -13.61
CA HIS A 203 17.17 11.75 -13.39
C HIS A 203 15.79 11.29 -12.89
N LEU A 204 15.21 11.98 -11.89
CA LEU A 204 13.83 11.73 -11.44
C LEU A 204 12.82 11.84 -12.58
N ASN A 205 12.92 12.84 -13.43
CA ASN A 205 12.03 13.01 -14.59
C ASN A 205 12.16 11.82 -15.55
N HIS A 206 13.36 11.32 -15.77
CA HIS A 206 13.59 10.16 -16.64
C HIS A 206 12.96 8.88 -16.06
N LEU A 207 13.16 8.61 -14.76
CA LEU A 207 12.50 7.50 -14.06
C LEU A 207 10.97 7.60 -14.11
N ALA A 208 10.46 8.82 -14.13
CA ALA A 208 9.03 9.11 -14.12
C ALA A 208 8.38 9.06 -15.52
N GLU A 209 9.15 9.15 -16.61
CA GLU A 209 8.62 9.14 -18.00
C GLU A 209 7.82 7.88 -18.32
N ASP A 210 8.22 6.72 -17.79
CA ASP A 210 7.56 5.45 -18.03
C ASP A 210 6.12 5.40 -17.46
N TYR A 211 5.79 6.28 -16.50
CA TYR A 211 4.47 6.39 -15.90
C TYR A 211 3.54 7.41 -16.58
N LEU A 212 4.06 8.17 -17.55
CA LEU A 212 3.29 9.20 -18.26
C LEU A 212 2.76 8.73 -19.63
N ARG A 213 3.21 7.58 -20.09
CA ARG A 213 2.81 6.95 -21.38
C ARG A 213 1.56 6.10 -21.19
#